data_42efe957f5ac49078070b0930bbec7b9
#
_entry.id   42efe957f5ac49078070b0930bbec7b9
#
_cell.length_a   1.000
_cell.length_b   1.000
_cell.length_c   1.000
_cell.angle_alpha   90.00
_cell.angle_beta   90.00
_cell.angle_gamma   90.00
#
_symmetry.space_group_name_H-M   'P 1'
#
loop_
_entity.id
_entity.type
_entity.pdbx_description
1 polymer ?
#
loop_
_entity_poly.entity_id
_entity_poly.type
_entity_poly.pdbx_seq_one_letter_code
_entity_poly.pdbx_strand_id
1 'polypeptide(L)'
;TFEALSPCIVGMEACLSAHFVSRTLRKLGFEPRIIPAKYTKPFIKGQKNDYNDAEAIAEAALRPNLNLVAEKTQAQLDLQALHRVRSRLVSRRTATINQIRAFLIEQGIAVRTGSRALRNSLFAILKNRADEISPRMSAIIIDLHDDWSALDDRIARISAEIEEMSQQEENCRRLMSVPGIGPIISTAM
;
A
#
# COMPACT_ATOMS: atom_id res chain seq x y z
N THR A 1 7.23 -33.46 1.26
CA THR A 1 6.05 -32.60 1.50
C THR A 1 5.77 -32.55 2.99
N PHE A 2 5.18 -31.48 3.49
CA PHE A 2 4.82 -31.31 4.91
C PHE A 2 3.88 -32.43 5.41
N GLU A 3 3.04 -32.95 4.55
CA GLU A 3 2.12 -34.06 4.88
C GLU A 3 2.79 -35.35 5.39
N ALA A 4 4.09 -35.52 5.08
CA ALA A 4 4.87 -36.68 5.51
C ALA A 4 5.65 -36.43 6.83
N LEU A 5 5.55 -35.24 7.41
CA LEU A 5 6.24 -34.87 8.64
C LEU A 5 5.30 -34.91 9.83
N SER A 6 5.82 -35.29 11.00
CA SER A 6 5.08 -35.12 12.25
C SER A 6 4.88 -33.63 12.57
N PRO A 7 3.75 -33.25 13.19
CA PRO A 7 3.49 -31.87 13.59
C PRO A 7 4.65 -31.30 14.44
N CYS A 8 5.13 -30.13 14.03
CA CYS A 8 6.21 -29.42 14.73
C CYS A 8 6.05 -27.90 14.55
N ILE A 9 6.94 -27.13 15.19
CA ILE A 9 7.06 -25.69 14.97
C ILE A 9 7.69 -25.44 13.60
N VAL A 10 7.04 -24.58 12.79
CA VAL A 10 7.56 -24.15 11.48
C VAL A 10 7.77 -22.66 11.50
N GLY A 11 9.05 -22.23 11.61
CA GLY A 11 9.44 -20.84 11.49
C GLY A 11 9.40 -20.39 10.02
N MET A 12 8.93 -19.17 9.78
CA MET A 12 8.99 -18.53 8.46
C MET A 12 9.20 -17.02 8.60
N GLU A 13 9.94 -16.44 7.69
CA GLU A 13 10.08 -14.99 7.63
C GLU A 13 8.78 -14.33 7.13
N ALA A 14 8.47 -13.15 7.67
CA ALA A 14 7.32 -12.35 7.24
C ALA A 14 7.53 -11.88 5.80
N CYS A 15 6.86 -12.52 4.86
CA CYS A 15 6.88 -12.20 3.42
C CYS A 15 5.47 -12.17 2.84
N LEU A 16 5.33 -11.94 1.53
CA LEU A 16 4.03 -11.81 0.86
C LEU A 16 3.15 -13.05 1.00
N SER A 17 3.72 -14.26 1.03
CA SER A 17 2.98 -15.52 1.15
C SER A 17 2.85 -16.04 2.58
N ALA A 18 3.50 -15.41 3.56
CA ALA A 18 3.61 -15.95 4.92
C ALA A 18 2.25 -16.25 5.57
N HIS A 19 1.26 -15.38 5.39
CA HIS A 19 -0.08 -15.60 5.96
C HIS A 19 -0.83 -16.78 5.31
N PHE A 20 -0.66 -16.98 4.00
CA PHE A 20 -1.23 -18.15 3.30
C PHE A 20 -0.56 -19.44 3.76
N VAL A 21 0.77 -19.46 3.79
CA VAL A 21 1.55 -20.61 4.22
C VAL A 21 1.23 -20.96 5.67
N SER A 22 1.14 -19.96 6.56
CA SER A 22 0.76 -20.13 7.97
C SER A 22 -0.60 -20.82 8.11
N ARG A 23 -1.64 -20.33 7.40
CA ARG A 23 -2.96 -20.95 7.42
C ARG A 23 -2.95 -22.38 6.91
N THR A 24 -2.18 -22.66 5.87
CA THR A 24 -2.06 -24.00 5.30
C THR A 24 -1.38 -24.96 6.27
N LEU A 25 -0.27 -24.55 6.88
CA LEU A 25 0.45 -25.35 7.88
C LEU A 25 -0.41 -25.64 9.11
N ARG A 26 -1.17 -24.64 9.58
CA ARG A 26 -2.09 -24.83 10.71
C ARG A 26 -3.18 -25.85 10.42
N LYS A 27 -3.71 -25.87 9.17
CA LYS A 27 -4.67 -26.90 8.75
C LYS A 27 -4.06 -28.31 8.72
N LEU A 28 -2.75 -28.43 8.51
CA LEU A 28 -2.02 -29.69 8.54
C LEU A 28 -1.55 -30.07 9.96
N GLY A 29 -1.92 -29.32 11.00
CA GLY A 29 -1.59 -29.58 12.38
C GLY A 29 -0.26 -29.05 12.88
N PHE A 30 0.49 -28.25 12.06
CA PHE A 30 1.75 -27.63 12.47
C PHE A 30 1.51 -26.36 13.30
N GLU A 31 2.55 -25.90 14.01
CA GLU A 31 2.59 -24.62 14.71
C GLU A 31 3.41 -23.59 13.88
N PRO A 32 2.78 -22.82 12.99
CA PRO A 32 3.51 -21.82 12.21
C PRO A 32 3.84 -20.59 13.05
N ARG A 33 5.07 -20.09 12.91
CA ARG A 33 5.58 -18.87 13.55
C ARG A 33 6.08 -17.90 12.48
N ILE A 34 5.36 -16.81 12.25
CA ILE A 34 5.76 -15.75 11.30
C ILE A 34 6.67 -14.77 12.04
N ILE A 35 7.93 -14.70 11.62
CA ILE A 35 8.98 -13.97 12.31
C ILE A 35 9.33 -12.71 11.51
N PRO A 36 9.28 -11.50 12.11
CA PRO A 36 9.77 -10.29 11.46
C PRO A 36 11.27 -10.41 11.12
N ALA A 37 11.67 -9.97 9.93
CA ALA A 37 13.05 -10.01 9.44
C ALA A 37 14.09 -9.41 10.42
N LYS A 38 13.69 -8.42 11.22
CA LYS A 38 14.56 -7.81 12.24
C LYS A 38 15.01 -8.79 13.32
N TYR A 39 14.25 -9.88 13.55
CA TYR A 39 14.56 -10.88 14.57
C TYR A 39 15.31 -12.08 14.00
N THR A 40 15.36 -12.29 12.69
CA THR A 40 16.17 -13.34 12.06
C THR A 40 17.60 -12.86 11.81
N LYS A 41 17.79 -11.59 11.48
CA LYS A 41 19.11 -11.00 11.18
C LYS A 41 20.22 -11.29 12.20
N PRO A 42 20.01 -11.23 13.53
CA PRO A 42 21.06 -11.50 14.52
C PRO A 42 21.58 -12.96 14.49
N PHE A 43 20.81 -13.88 13.92
CA PHE A 43 21.15 -15.30 13.87
C PHE A 43 21.78 -15.73 12.55
N ILE A 44 21.87 -14.83 11.55
CA ILE A 44 22.52 -15.13 10.28
C ILE A 44 24.02 -15.26 10.48
N LYS A 45 24.57 -16.45 10.16
CA LYS A 45 25.98 -16.77 10.25
C LYS A 45 26.59 -16.82 8.86
N GLY A 46 27.66 -16.03 8.63
CA GLY A 46 28.42 -16.07 7.38
C GLY A 46 27.75 -15.42 6.17
N GLN A 47 28.05 -15.93 5.00
CA GLN A 47 27.50 -15.40 3.74
C GLN A 47 26.03 -15.78 3.57
N LYS A 48 25.29 -14.91 2.87
CA LYS A 48 23.87 -15.13 2.58
C LYS A 48 23.70 -16.34 1.66
N ASN A 49 23.03 -17.36 2.18
CA ASN A 49 22.56 -18.53 1.44
C ASN A 49 21.33 -19.11 2.12
N ASP A 50 20.56 -19.92 1.39
CA ASP A 50 19.29 -20.45 1.87
C ASP A 50 19.42 -21.33 3.12
N TYR A 51 20.53 -22.04 3.30
CA TYR A 51 20.78 -22.87 4.49
C TYR A 51 21.02 -22.02 5.74
N ASN A 52 21.85 -20.98 5.63
CA ASN A 52 22.12 -20.06 6.74
C ASN A 52 20.86 -19.26 7.12
N ASP A 53 20.06 -18.87 6.12
CA ASP A 53 18.80 -18.17 6.34
C ASP A 53 17.78 -19.09 7.02
N ALA A 54 17.70 -20.37 6.61
CA ALA A 54 16.83 -21.36 7.24
C ALA A 54 17.26 -21.67 8.68
N GLU A 55 18.57 -21.81 8.96
CA GLU A 55 19.12 -22.01 10.32
C GLU A 55 18.75 -20.81 11.21
N ALA A 56 18.97 -19.58 10.72
CA ALA A 56 18.64 -18.35 11.44
C ALA A 56 17.15 -18.25 11.80
N ILE A 57 16.28 -18.61 10.84
CA ILE A 57 14.83 -18.64 11.05
C ILE A 57 14.44 -19.70 12.07
N ALA A 58 15.03 -20.91 11.99
CA ALA A 58 14.76 -21.99 12.92
C ALA A 58 15.20 -21.63 14.35
N GLU A 59 16.38 -21.03 14.50
CA GLU A 59 16.87 -20.56 15.80
C GLU A 59 16.00 -19.45 16.37
N ALA A 60 15.60 -18.47 15.56
CA ALA A 60 14.67 -17.42 15.97
C ALA A 60 13.30 -17.99 16.37
N ALA A 61 12.79 -18.98 15.63
CA ALA A 61 11.50 -19.60 15.91
C ALA A 61 11.39 -20.24 17.30
N LEU A 62 12.51 -20.66 17.87
CA LEU A 62 12.56 -21.32 19.19
C LEU A 62 12.69 -20.32 20.37
N ARG A 63 12.90 -19.04 20.09
CA ARG A 63 13.08 -18.04 21.16
C ARG A 63 11.74 -17.70 21.84
N PRO A 64 11.66 -17.71 23.18
CA PRO A 64 10.40 -17.58 23.91
C PRO A 64 9.79 -16.18 23.90
N ASN A 65 10.58 -15.13 23.68
CA ASN A 65 10.16 -13.72 23.88
C ASN A 65 10.16 -12.90 22.57
N LEU A 66 9.89 -13.52 21.43
CA LEU A 66 9.78 -12.79 20.18
C LEU A 66 8.34 -12.31 19.92
N ASN A 67 8.22 -11.05 19.52
CA ASN A 67 6.96 -10.53 19.00
C ASN A 67 6.74 -11.07 17.58
N LEU A 68 6.06 -12.20 17.48
CA LEU A 68 5.70 -12.82 16.22
C LEU A 68 4.65 -11.97 15.48
N VAL A 69 4.63 -12.07 14.14
CA VAL A 69 3.57 -11.46 13.34
C VAL A 69 2.30 -12.30 13.49
N ALA A 70 1.22 -11.67 13.92
CA ALA A 70 -0.09 -12.31 13.97
C ALA A 70 -0.55 -12.70 12.56
N GLU A 71 -1.14 -13.87 12.43
CA GLU A 71 -1.74 -14.33 11.18
C GLU A 71 -2.94 -13.43 10.85
N LYS A 72 -2.91 -12.80 9.66
CA LYS A 72 -4.01 -11.96 9.22
C LYS A 72 -5.18 -12.79 8.72
N THR A 73 -6.38 -12.39 9.10
CA THR A 73 -7.62 -12.90 8.53
C THR A 73 -7.76 -12.48 7.06
N GLN A 74 -8.67 -13.12 6.33
CA GLN A 74 -8.94 -12.74 4.94
C GLN A 74 -9.43 -11.28 4.87
N ALA A 75 -10.34 -10.87 5.75
CA ALA A 75 -10.82 -9.49 5.79
C ALA A 75 -9.69 -8.46 6.03
N GLN A 76 -8.73 -8.77 6.90
CA GLN A 76 -7.56 -7.92 7.11
C GLN A 76 -6.63 -7.86 5.88
N LEU A 77 -6.51 -8.94 5.12
CA LEU A 77 -5.74 -8.96 3.87
C LEU A 77 -6.43 -8.14 2.79
N ASP A 78 -7.75 -8.23 2.68
CA ASP A 78 -8.55 -7.46 1.73
C ASP A 78 -8.47 -5.96 2.03
N LEU A 79 -8.60 -5.58 3.30
CA LEU A 79 -8.43 -4.20 3.75
C LEU A 79 -7.00 -3.69 3.46
N GLN A 80 -5.98 -4.50 3.72
CA GLN A 80 -4.59 -4.16 3.36
C GLN A 80 -4.42 -3.96 1.85
N ALA A 81 -5.09 -4.77 1.03
CA ALA A 81 -5.08 -4.63 -0.42
C ALA A 81 -5.73 -3.31 -0.86
N LEU A 82 -6.87 -2.93 -0.29
CA LEU A 82 -7.53 -1.63 -0.54
C LEU A 82 -6.59 -0.46 -0.23
N HIS A 83 -5.92 -0.48 0.93
CA HIS A 83 -4.95 0.55 1.29
C HIS A 83 -3.78 0.65 0.29
N ARG A 84 -3.23 -0.49 -0.14
CA ARG A 84 -2.13 -0.53 -1.12
C ARG A 84 -2.57 0.01 -2.49
N VAL A 85 -3.75 -0.39 -2.95
CA VAL A 85 -4.31 0.09 -4.23
C VAL A 85 -4.57 1.59 -4.15
N ARG A 86 -5.20 2.07 -3.07
CA ARG A 86 -5.44 3.49 -2.84
C ARG A 86 -4.15 4.30 -2.85
N SER A 87 -3.14 3.87 -2.11
CA SER A 87 -1.83 4.54 -2.06
C SER A 87 -1.19 4.65 -3.45
N ARG A 88 -1.23 3.57 -4.24
CA ARG A 88 -0.73 3.55 -5.62
C ARG A 88 -1.49 4.53 -6.51
N LEU A 89 -2.82 4.59 -6.41
CA LEU A 89 -3.63 5.53 -7.19
C LEU A 89 -3.34 6.98 -6.82
N VAL A 90 -3.16 7.29 -5.53
CA VAL A 90 -2.77 8.63 -5.06
C VAL A 90 -1.39 9.02 -5.61
N SER A 91 -0.43 8.10 -5.63
CA SER A 91 0.90 8.35 -6.21
C SER A 91 0.81 8.62 -7.72
N ARG A 92 0.03 7.82 -8.46
CA ARG A 92 -0.21 8.04 -9.90
C ARG A 92 -0.85 9.39 -10.17
N ARG A 93 -1.91 9.74 -9.43
CA ARG A 93 -2.56 11.04 -9.52
C ARG A 93 -1.57 12.19 -9.34
N THR A 94 -0.72 12.10 -8.33
CA THR A 94 0.31 13.11 -8.06
C THR A 94 1.30 13.22 -9.22
N ALA A 95 1.73 12.10 -9.79
CA ALA A 95 2.61 12.07 -10.95
C ALA A 95 1.94 12.71 -12.18
N THR A 96 0.68 12.39 -12.47
CA THR A 96 -0.08 12.98 -13.58
C THR A 96 -0.21 14.50 -13.42
N ILE A 97 -0.56 14.99 -12.22
CA ILE A 97 -0.65 16.42 -11.92
C ILE A 97 0.69 17.12 -12.14
N ASN A 98 1.78 16.51 -11.68
CA ASN A 98 3.11 17.07 -11.86
C ASN A 98 3.54 17.07 -13.34
N GLN A 99 3.15 16.06 -14.11
CA GLN A 99 3.41 15.99 -15.55
C GLN A 99 2.70 17.14 -16.30
N ILE A 100 1.41 17.39 -16.00
CA ILE A 100 0.67 18.52 -16.58
C ILE A 100 1.38 19.84 -16.22
N ARG A 101 1.80 20.02 -14.97
CA ARG A 101 2.52 21.22 -14.55
C ARG A 101 3.83 21.40 -15.29
N ALA A 102 4.60 20.31 -15.45
CA ALA A 102 5.87 20.35 -16.16
C ALA A 102 5.67 20.80 -17.62
N PHE A 103 4.64 20.30 -18.31
CA PHE A 103 4.34 20.71 -19.68
C PHE A 103 3.93 22.19 -19.75
N LEU A 104 3.15 22.71 -18.80
CA LEU A 104 2.78 24.12 -18.77
C LEU A 104 3.99 25.01 -18.45
N ILE A 105 4.85 24.62 -17.52
CA ILE A 105 6.07 25.37 -17.17
C ILE A 105 7.03 25.45 -18.36
N GLU A 106 7.18 24.37 -19.13
CA GLU A 106 8.00 24.35 -20.35
C GLU A 106 7.49 25.35 -21.41
N GLN A 107 6.20 25.68 -21.39
CA GLN A 107 5.60 26.74 -22.21
C GLN A 107 5.61 28.12 -21.52
N GLY A 108 6.38 28.29 -20.43
CA GLY A 108 6.45 29.55 -19.67
C GLY A 108 5.19 29.86 -18.83
N ILE A 109 4.30 28.90 -18.63
CA ILE A 109 3.04 29.07 -17.92
C ILE A 109 3.15 28.52 -16.50
N ALA A 110 3.32 29.39 -15.51
CA ALA A 110 3.36 29.04 -14.11
C ALA A 110 1.94 28.95 -13.51
N VAL A 111 1.63 27.84 -12.84
CA VAL A 111 0.37 27.63 -12.13
C VAL A 111 0.63 27.53 -10.62
N ARG A 112 -0.24 28.17 -9.83
CA ARG A 112 -0.18 28.12 -8.36
C ARG A 112 -0.11 26.68 -7.86
N THR A 113 0.59 26.47 -6.73
CA THR A 113 0.70 25.17 -6.07
C THR A 113 -0.67 24.64 -5.62
N GLY A 114 -0.79 23.32 -5.56
CA GLY A 114 -2.03 22.61 -5.18
C GLY A 114 -2.84 22.12 -6.40
N SER A 115 -3.37 20.91 -6.29
CA SER A 115 -4.16 20.26 -7.36
C SER A 115 -5.43 21.05 -7.72
N ARG A 116 -6.08 21.65 -6.71
CA ARG A 116 -7.30 22.44 -6.90
C ARG A 116 -7.05 23.68 -7.76
N ALA A 117 -5.89 24.36 -7.54
CA ALA A 117 -5.56 25.55 -8.34
C ALA A 117 -5.39 25.20 -9.82
N LEU A 118 -4.65 24.12 -10.11
CA LEU A 118 -4.47 23.63 -11.48
C LEU A 118 -5.82 23.24 -12.10
N ARG A 119 -6.64 22.47 -11.42
CA ARG A 119 -7.96 22.03 -11.92
C ARG A 119 -8.84 23.21 -12.33
N ASN A 120 -8.90 24.22 -11.48
CA ASN A 120 -9.77 25.39 -11.72
C ASN A 120 -9.27 26.29 -12.86
N SER A 121 -7.98 26.29 -13.15
CA SER A 121 -7.39 27.19 -14.15
C SER A 121 -7.05 26.53 -15.49
N LEU A 122 -6.96 25.19 -15.55
CA LEU A 122 -6.40 24.45 -16.68
C LEU A 122 -7.08 24.80 -18.01
N PHE A 123 -8.39 24.66 -18.09
CA PHE A 123 -9.13 24.91 -19.34
C PHE A 123 -9.10 26.38 -19.75
N ALA A 124 -9.11 27.31 -18.78
CA ALA A 124 -8.94 28.74 -19.05
C ALA A 124 -7.53 29.02 -19.61
N ILE A 125 -6.50 28.38 -19.07
CA ILE A 125 -5.13 28.48 -19.56
C ILE A 125 -5.06 27.98 -21.01
N LEU A 126 -5.54 26.77 -21.28
CA LEU A 126 -5.50 26.18 -22.63
C LEU A 126 -6.23 27.04 -23.66
N LYS A 127 -7.34 27.72 -23.26
CA LYS A 127 -8.08 28.60 -24.11
C LYS A 127 -7.37 29.94 -24.33
N ASN A 128 -6.90 30.59 -23.27
CA ASN A 128 -6.36 31.93 -23.30
C ASN A 128 -4.92 32.02 -23.83
N ARG A 129 -4.19 30.88 -23.80
CA ARG A 129 -2.79 30.78 -24.25
C ARG A 129 -2.65 29.81 -25.44
N ALA A 130 -3.70 29.71 -26.24
CA ALA A 130 -3.74 28.83 -27.42
C ALA A 130 -2.63 29.12 -28.46
N ASP A 131 -2.15 30.38 -28.51
CA ASP A 131 -1.05 30.78 -29.39
C ASP A 131 0.31 30.31 -28.91
N GLU A 132 0.46 29.96 -27.61
CA GLU A 132 1.71 29.52 -27.00
C GLU A 132 1.77 28.00 -26.83
N ILE A 133 0.64 27.33 -26.82
CA ILE A 133 0.51 25.88 -26.63
C ILE A 133 0.10 25.23 -27.95
N SER A 134 0.92 24.35 -28.50
CA SER A 134 0.57 23.67 -29.74
C SER A 134 -0.71 22.83 -29.59
N PRO A 135 -1.49 22.64 -30.67
CA PRO A 135 -2.70 21.79 -30.62
C PRO A 135 -2.43 20.39 -30.12
N ARG A 136 -1.26 19.83 -30.45
CA ARG A 136 -0.81 18.50 -29.95
C ARG A 136 -0.57 18.52 -28.45
N MET A 137 0.11 19.53 -27.92
CA MET A 137 0.36 19.67 -26.48
C MET A 137 -0.95 19.86 -25.71
N SER A 138 -1.87 20.68 -26.23
CA SER A 138 -3.20 20.85 -25.66
C SER A 138 -3.97 19.52 -25.57
N ALA A 139 -3.93 18.72 -26.63
CA ALA A 139 -4.57 17.40 -26.64
C ALA A 139 -3.95 16.46 -25.59
N ILE A 140 -2.61 16.42 -25.47
CA ILE A 140 -1.90 15.62 -24.46
C ILE A 140 -2.29 16.07 -23.03
N ILE A 141 -2.36 17.37 -22.78
CA ILE A 141 -2.74 17.90 -21.46
C ILE A 141 -4.20 17.55 -21.12
N ILE A 142 -5.10 17.60 -22.10
CA ILE A 142 -6.51 17.21 -21.91
C ILE A 142 -6.60 15.71 -21.57
N ASP A 143 -5.90 14.84 -22.30
CA ASP A 143 -5.86 13.40 -22.04
C ASP A 143 -5.34 13.09 -20.62
N LEU A 144 -4.26 13.74 -20.20
CA LEU A 144 -3.76 13.63 -18.83
C LEU A 144 -4.74 14.17 -17.77
N HIS A 145 -5.52 15.19 -18.09
CA HIS A 145 -6.57 15.68 -17.19
C HIS A 145 -7.70 14.67 -17.03
N ASP A 146 -8.09 13.99 -18.10
CA ASP A 146 -9.11 12.94 -18.07
C ASP A 146 -8.62 11.73 -17.26
N ASP A 147 -7.36 11.30 -17.46
CA ASP A 147 -6.70 10.32 -16.60
C ASP A 147 -6.72 10.73 -15.11
N TRP A 148 -6.40 11.98 -14.81
CA TRP A 148 -6.46 12.51 -13.47
C TRP A 148 -7.86 12.43 -12.88
N SER A 149 -8.89 12.80 -13.65
CA SER A 149 -10.29 12.75 -13.21
C SER A 149 -10.71 11.30 -12.91
N ALA A 150 -10.37 10.36 -13.78
CA ALA A 150 -10.63 8.94 -13.57
C ALA A 150 -9.90 8.38 -12.32
N LEU A 151 -8.68 8.86 -12.04
CA LEU A 151 -7.94 8.49 -10.83
C LEU A 151 -8.63 9.02 -9.57
N ASP A 152 -9.13 10.26 -9.57
CA ASP A 152 -9.86 10.82 -8.44
C ASP A 152 -11.14 10.03 -8.12
N ASP A 153 -11.91 9.66 -9.15
CA ASP A 153 -13.12 8.84 -8.97
C ASP A 153 -12.80 7.48 -8.36
N ARG A 154 -11.71 6.85 -8.81
CA ARG A 154 -11.27 5.57 -8.25
C ARG A 154 -10.78 5.70 -6.80
N ILE A 155 -10.04 6.76 -6.49
CA ILE A 155 -9.58 7.05 -5.12
C ILE A 155 -10.78 7.30 -4.21
N ALA A 156 -11.78 8.05 -4.67
CA ALA A 156 -12.99 8.31 -3.92
C ALA A 156 -13.76 7.03 -3.59
N ARG A 157 -13.97 6.15 -4.57
CA ARG A 157 -14.64 4.85 -4.35
C ARG A 157 -13.93 3.97 -3.32
N ILE A 158 -12.62 3.78 -3.46
CA ILE A 158 -11.84 2.97 -2.51
C ILE A 158 -11.83 3.62 -1.12
N SER A 159 -11.75 4.95 -1.06
CA SER A 159 -11.78 5.66 0.23
C SER A 159 -13.13 5.50 0.94
N ALA A 160 -14.24 5.54 0.20
CA ALA A 160 -15.58 5.30 0.74
C ALA A 160 -15.72 3.85 1.26
N GLU A 161 -15.19 2.87 0.53
CA GLU A 161 -15.19 1.46 0.96
C GLU A 161 -14.40 1.26 2.27
N ILE A 162 -13.21 1.86 2.38
CA ILE A 162 -12.42 1.83 3.61
C ILE A 162 -13.17 2.53 4.76
N GLU A 163 -13.84 3.64 4.49
CA GLU A 163 -14.63 4.37 5.47
C GLU A 163 -15.80 3.52 5.98
N GLU A 164 -16.54 2.86 5.10
CA GLU A 164 -17.60 1.94 5.48
C GLU A 164 -17.08 0.81 6.37
N MET A 165 -15.97 0.15 5.98
CA MET A 165 -15.34 -0.88 6.80
C MET A 165 -14.92 -0.35 8.18
N SER A 166 -14.42 0.87 8.26
CA SER A 166 -14.02 1.49 9.54
C SER A 166 -15.18 1.68 10.49
N GLN A 167 -16.38 1.94 9.98
CA GLN A 167 -17.59 2.11 10.79
C GLN A 167 -18.14 0.79 11.33
N GLN A 168 -17.85 -0.32 10.64
CA GLN A 168 -18.30 -1.65 11.06
C GLN A 168 -17.42 -2.23 12.19
N GLU A 169 -16.15 -1.82 12.27
CA GLU A 169 -15.16 -2.31 13.24
C GLU A 169 -15.15 -1.47 14.52
N GLU A 170 -15.41 -2.11 15.68
CA GLU A 170 -15.44 -1.42 16.97
C GLU A 170 -14.11 -0.74 17.34
N ASN A 171 -12.99 -1.43 17.10
CA ASN A 171 -11.65 -0.89 17.36
C ASN A 171 -11.36 0.35 16.51
N CYS A 172 -11.79 0.37 15.24
CA CYS A 172 -11.66 1.53 14.38
C CYS A 172 -12.49 2.72 14.90
N ARG A 173 -13.73 2.46 15.32
CA ARG A 173 -14.59 3.52 15.93
C ARG A 173 -13.97 4.11 17.18
N ARG A 174 -13.39 3.27 18.05
CA ARG A 174 -12.67 3.73 19.25
C ARG A 174 -11.44 4.57 18.89
N LEU A 175 -10.65 4.16 17.89
CA LEU A 175 -9.49 4.93 17.42
C LEU A 175 -9.92 6.27 16.83
N MET A 176 -11.01 6.31 16.05
CA MET A 176 -11.53 7.54 15.45
C MET A 176 -12.08 8.55 16.47
N SER A 177 -12.30 8.17 17.73
CA SER A 177 -12.63 9.14 18.79
C SER A 177 -11.42 10.04 19.18
N VAL A 178 -10.20 9.65 18.76
CA VAL A 178 -8.99 10.44 18.99
C VAL A 178 -8.86 11.50 17.89
N PRO A 179 -8.73 12.80 18.22
CA PRO A 179 -8.55 13.85 17.23
C PRO A 179 -7.37 13.58 16.29
N GLY A 180 -7.61 13.68 14.98
CA GLY A 180 -6.61 13.42 13.93
C GLY A 180 -6.55 11.99 13.41
N ILE A 181 -7.24 11.03 14.04
CA ILE A 181 -7.38 9.67 13.52
C ILE A 181 -8.68 9.57 12.73
N GLY A 182 -8.57 9.50 11.41
CA GLY A 182 -9.68 9.25 10.51
C GLY A 182 -9.76 7.79 10.04
N PRO A 183 -10.73 7.46 9.17
CA PRO A 183 -10.97 6.09 8.68
C PRO A 183 -9.72 5.43 8.09
N ILE A 184 -8.95 6.18 7.29
CA ILE A 184 -7.74 5.65 6.64
C ILE A 184 -6.64 5.28 7.65
N ILE A 185 -6.53 6.04 8.75
CA ILE A 185 -5.52 5.78 9.78
C ILE A 185 -5.98 4.65 10.70
N SER A 186 -7.25 4.69 11.15
CA SER A 186 -7.79 3.69 12.08
C SER A 186 -7.77 2.27 11.51
N THR A 187 -8.00 2.13 10.20
CA THR A 187 -8.01 0.84 9.51
C THR A 187 -6.61 0.35 9.07
N ALA A 188 -5.59 1.21 9.15
CA ALA A 188 -4.20 0.86 8.83
C ALA A 188 -3.39 0.43 10.08
N MET A 189 -3.92 0.67 11.27
CA MET A 189 -3.32 0.30 12.58
C MET A 189 -3.74 -1.10 12.99
#